data_b6687ce439b677a1dd33269b5395adde
#
_entry.id   b6687ce439b677a1dd33269b5395adde
#
_cell.length_a   1.000
_cell.length_b   1.000
_cell.length_c   1.000
_cell.angle_alpha   90.00
_cell.angle_beta   90.00
_cell.angle_gamma   90.00
#
_symmetry.space_group_name_H-M   'P 1'
#
loop_
_entity.id
_entity.type
_entity.pdbx_description
1 polymer ?
#
loop_
_entity_poly.entity_id
_entity_poly.type
_entity_poly.pdbx_seq_one_letter_code
_entity_poly.pdbx_strand_id
1 'polypeptide(L)'
;MIKPYLSRCVQITLLCLAGASVVGCKNAPLQKRIVPEKNAEVQAPSPEEQRKQREAERLQQCQKELDALRTINAEQYQQNKRTFDALMSGASQYAGLRTQVNSDTQDTVDALYRYKVNRLCAEVNQAVLAGLAARGEQVK
;
A
#
# COMPACT_ATOMS: atom_id res chain seq x y z
N MET A 1 20.55 -44.28 -0.88
CA MET A 1 21.03 -44.12 0.51
C MET A 1 20.16 -43.11 1.21
N ILE A 2 19.06 -43.58 1.81
CA ILE A 2 18.09 -42.77 2.53
C ILE A 2 17.92 -43.39 3.92
N LYS A 3 18.35 -42.72 4.97
CA LYS A 3 18.05 -42.88 6.40
C LYS A 3 19.10 -42.04 7.17
N PRO A 4 18.81 -41.38 8.31
CA PRO A 4 17.70 -41.50 9.26
C PRO A 4 17.18 -40.13 9.76
N TYR A 5 15.95 -39.78 9.51
CA TYR A 5 15.28 -38.64 10.16
C TYR A 5 14.02 -39.04 10.95
N LEU A 6 13.80 -40.34 11.20
CA LEU A 6 12.57 -40.84 11.86
C LEU A 6 12.77 -41.24 13.32
N SER A 7 13.83 -40.79 14.01
CA SER A 7 14.10 -41.24 15.37
C SER A 7 14.09 -40.15 16.46
N ARG A 8 13.58 -38.96 16.19
CA ARG A 8 13.52 -37.90 17.20
C ARG A 8 12.14 -37.38 17.59
N CYS A 9 11.06 -37.97 17.08
CA CYS A 9 9.68 -37.55 17.42
C CYS A 9 8.92 -38.48 18.38
N VAL A 10 9.56 -39.49 19.00
CA VAL A 10 8.86 -40.46 19.84
C VAL A 10 9.18 -40.39 21.34
N GLN A 11 9.96 -39.41 21.80
CA GLN A 11 10.37 -39.36 23.23
C GLN A 11 9.86 -38.20 24.06
N ILE A 12 8.82 -37.45 23.66
CA ILE A 12 8.23 -36.36 24.48
C ILE A 12 6.72 -36.59 24.70
N THR A 13 6.30 -37.81 24.97
CA THR A 13 4.92 -38.09 25.39
C THR A 13 4.88 -39.08 26.54
N LEU A 14 5.60 -38.84 27.60
CA LEU A 14 5.36 -39.56 28.87
C LEU A 14 5.98 -38.80 30.03
N LEU A 15 5.30 -37.82 30.60
CA LEU A 15 5.48 -37.34 31.97
C LEU A 15 4.61 -36.08 32.18
N CYS A 16 3.41 -36.25 32.72
CA CYS A 16 2.70 -35.33 33.60
C CYS A 16 1.29 -35.86 33.90
N LEU A 17 1.28 -36.90 34.73
CA LEU A 17 0.10 -37.29 35.49
C LEU A 17 0.55 -37.40 36.94
N ALA A 18 0.34 -36.39 37.76
CA ALA A 18 0.09 -36.47 39.19
C ALA A 18 0.15 -35.08 39.86
N GLY A 19 -0.87 -34.75 40.64
CA GLY A 19 -0.77 -33.69 41.64
C GLY A 19 -1.93 -32.69 41.59
N ALA A 20 -3.11 -33.08 42.04
CA ALA A 20 -3.63 -32.84 43.38
C ALA A 20 -4.24 -31.42 43.58
N SER A 21 -5.54 -31.45 43.78
CA SER A 21 -6.51 -30.52 44.32
C SER A 21 -6.03 -29.75 45.56
N VAL A 22 -6.17 -28.41 45.57
CA VAL A 22 -6.34 -27.66 46.80
C VAL A 22 -7.50 -26.70 46.66
N VAL A 23 -8.59 -27.04 47.33
CA VAL A 23 -9.74 -26.17 47.62
C VAL A 23 -9.30 -25.22 48.73
N GLY A 24 -9.33 -23.91 48.50
CA GLY A 24 -9.07 -22.89 49.49
C GLY A 24 -10.03 -21.72 49.31
N CYS A 25 -11.06 -21.65 50.14
CA CYS A 25 -12.05 -20.58 50.19
C CYS A 25 -11.55 -19.30 50.86
N LYS A 26 -12.12 -18.17 50.44
CA LYS A 26 -12.41 -16.91 51.13
C LYS A 26 -11.25 -16.01 51.52
N ASN A 27 -11.15 -14.93 50.78
CA ASN A 27 -11.38 -13.55 51.25
C ASN A 27 -11.30 -12.61 50.04
N ALA A 28 -12.38 -11.90 49.74
CA ALA A 28 -12.43 -10.89 48.69
C ALA A 28 -11.90 -9.56 49.26
N PRO A 29 -10.81 -9.00 48.70
CA PRO A 29 -10.58 -7.57 48.74
C PRO A 29 -11.16 -6.98 47.44
N LEU A 30 -11.74 -5.81 47.55
CA LEU A 30 -12.28 -4.99 46.46
C LEU A 30 -11.37 -5.03 45.24
N GLN A 31 -11.78 -5.78 44.22
CA GLN A 31 -11.07 -5.84 42.98
C GLN A 31 -11.42 -4.57 42.21
N LYS A 32 -10.48 -3.61 42.25
CA LYS A 32 -10.44 -2.46 41.36
C LYS A 32 -10.69 -2.98 39.95
N ARG A 33 -11.85 -2.63 39.43
CA ARG A 33 -12.30 -3.00 38.07
C ARG A 33 -11.25 -2.50 37.09
N ILE A 34 -10.29 -3.37 36.72
CA ILE A 34 -9.43 -3.10 35.59
C ILE A 34 -10.33 -3.15 34.38
N VAL A 35 -10.66 -1.96 33.88
CA VAL A 35 -11.27 -1.81 32.57
C VAL A 35 -10.29 -2.48 31.59
N PRO A 36 -10.69 -3.48 30.80
CA PRO A 36 -9.82 -4.00 29.76
C PRO A 36 -9.48 -2.83 28.87
N GLU A 37 -8.23 -2.44 28.86
CA GLU A 37 -7.66 -1.57 27.85
C GLU A 37 -8.00 -2.25 26.52
N LYS A 38 -8.91 -1.61 25.76
CA LYS A 38 -9.35 -2.05 24.47
C LYS A 38 -8.09 -2.11 23.62
N ASN A 39 -7.49 -3.30 23.49
CA ASN A 39 -6.48 -3.54 22.48
C ASN A 39 -7.03 -2.93 21.19
N ALA A 40 -6.40 -1.88 20.71
CA ALA A 40 -6.69 -1.32 19.42
C ALA A 40 -6.36 -2.43 18.42
N GLU A 41 -7.35 -3.22 18.09
CA GLU A 41 -7.30 -4.17 17.00
C GLU A 41 -6.97 -3.32 15.78
N VAL A 42 -5.77 -3.50 15.23
CA VAL A 42 -5.35 -2.84 14.00
C VAL A 42 -6.27 -3.37 12.92
N GLN A 43 -7.39 -2.67 12.72
CA GLN A 43 -8.35 -3.04 11.69
C GLN A 43 -7.64 -2.96 10.34
N ALA A 44 -7.73 -4.04 9.58
CA ALA A 44 -7.24 -4.04 8.21
C ALA A 44 -7.88 -2.85 7.44
N PRO A 45 -7.12 -2.14 6.61
CA PRO A 45 -7.63 -0.96 5.89
C PRO A 45 -8.84 -1.35 5.03
N SER A 46 -9.84 -0.50 5.00
CA SER A 46 -11.03 -0.69 4.18
C SER A 46 -10.68 -0.81 2.69
N PRO A 47 -11.54 -1.40 1.85
CA PRO A 47 -11.30 -1.48 0.40
C PRO A 47 -11.05 -0.10 -0.23
N GLU A 48 -11.70 0.94 0.26
CA GLU A 48 -11.53 2.32 -0.19
C GLU A 48 -10.16 2.88 0.20
N GLU A 49 -9.70 2.65 1.42
CA GLU A 49 -8.36 3.05 1.88
C GLU A 49 -7.27 2.32 1.10
N GLN A 50 -7.44 1.01 0.88
CA GLN A 50 -6.53 0.24 0.04
C GLN A 50 -6.47 0.77 -1.41
N ARG A 51 -7.60 1.19 -1.97
CA ARG A 51 -7.65 1.79 -3.29
C ARG A 51 -6.88 3.11 -3.32
N LYS A 52 -7.12 4.02 -2.36
CA LYS A 52 -6.40 5.30 -2.24
C LYS A 52 -4.90 5.09 -2.08
N GLN A 53 -4.50 4.13 -1.27
CA GLN A 53 -3.08 3.80 -1.10
C GLN A 53 -2.44 3.35 -2.41
N ARG A 54 -3.06 2.41 -3.14
CA ARG A 54 -2.55 1.96 -4.45
C ARG A 54 -2.49 3.09 -5.48
N GLU A 55 -3.44 4.02 -5.46
CA GLU A 55 -3.43 5.20 -6.34
C GLU A 55 -2.27 6.13 -6.00
N ALA A 56 -2.01 6.37 -4.71
CA ALA A 56 -0.88 7.18 -4.25
C ALA A 56 0.47 6.55 -4.61
N GLU A 57 0.64 5.25 -4.38
CA GLU A 57 1.85 4.49 -4.75
C GLU A 57 2.13 4.55 -6.26
N ARG A 58 1.08 4.40 -7.08
CA ARG A 58 1.17 4.50 -8.54
C ARG A 58 1.62 5.91 -8.97
N LEU A 59 1.07 6.95 -8.36
CA LEU A 59 1.46 8.33 -8.66
C LEU A 59 2.92 8.60 -8.31
N GLN A 60 3.38 8.09 -7.16
CA GLN A 60 4.79 8.20 -6.76
C GLN A 60 5.72 7.47 -7.73
N GLN A 61 5.35 6.28 -8.19
CA GLN A 61 6.12 5.53 -9.18
C GLN A 61 6.17 6.29 -10.52
N CYS A 62 5.04 6.81 -10.96
CA CYS A 62 4.94 7.65 -12.16
C CYS A 62 5.86 8.86 -12.11
N GLN A 63 5.94 9.54 -10.97
CA GLN A 63 6.84 10.68 -10.77
C GLN A 63 8.32 10.24 -10.87
N LYS A 64 8.70 9.11 -10.28
CA LYS A 64 10.06 8.56 -10.40
C LYS A 64 10.42 8.23 -11.84
N GLU A 65 9.50 7.64 -12.60
CA GLU A 65 9.70 7.33 -14.01
C GLU A 65 9.80 8.60 -14.86
N LEU A 66 8.98 9.61 -14.56
CA LEU A 66 9.10 10.93 -15.19
C LEU A 66 10.47 11.56 -14.92
N ASP A 67 10.98 11.50 -13.69
CA ASP A 67 12.30 12.02 -13.36
C ASP A 67 13.42 11.24 -14.07
N ALA A 68 13.31 9.92 -14.19
CA ALA A 68 14.24 9.10 -14.97
C ALA A 68 14.25 9.49 -16.45
N LEU A 69 13.08 9.80 -17.02
CA LEU A 69 12.92 10.21 -18.41
C LEU A 69 13.74 11.46 -18.75
N ARG A 70 14.05 12.33 -17.77
CA ARG A 70 14.92 13.50 -17.94
C ARG A 70 16.27 13.16 -18.57
N THR A 71 16.86 12.03 -18.16
CA THR A 71 18.16 11.57 -18.67
C THR A 71 18.03 10.63 -19.87
N ILE A 72 16.88 10.02 -20.06
CA ILE A 72 16.61 9.06 -21.13
C ILE A 72 16.22 9.80 -22.41
N ASN A 73 15.23 10.71 -22.32
CA ASN A 73 14.72 11.50 -23.42
C ASN A 73 14.22 12.85 -22.92
N ALA A 74 15.05 13.88 -23.01
CA ALA A 74 14.78 15.22 -22.47
C ALA A 74 13.53 15.90 -23.10
N GLU A 75 13.23 15.63 -24.37
CA GLU A 75 12.06 16.19 -25.04
C GLU A 75 10.77 15.61 -24.48
N GLN A 76 10.70 14.29 -24.40
CA GLN A 76 9.56 13.57 -23.81
C GLN A 76 9.39 13.91 -22.32
N TYR A 77 10.48 14.08 -21.58
CA TYR A 77 10.45 14.59 -20.21
C TYR A 77 9.73 15.94 -20.14
N GLN A 78 10.14 16.92 -20.94
CA GLN A 78 9.56 18.27 -20.91
C GLN A 78 8.07 18.26 -21.25
N GLN A 79 7.66 17.45 -22.21
CA GLN A 79 6.26 17.32 -22.62
C GLN A 79 5.42 16.71 -21.48
N ASN A 80 5.84 15.57 -20.94
CA ASN A 80 5.12 14.85 -19.89
C ASN A 80 5.12 15.63 -18.57
N LYS A 81 6.23 16.33 -18.27
CA LYS A 81 6.34 17.19 -17.07
C LYS A 81 5.32 18.33 -17.08
N ARG A 82 5.15 19.01 -18.20
CA ARG A 82 4.11 20.05 -18.31
C ARG A 82 2.71 19.50 -18.07
N THR A 83 2.40 18.33 -18.64
CA THR A 83 1.12 17.66 -18.45
C THR A 83 0.92 17.23 -16.99
N PHE A 84 1.96 16.68 -16.37
CA PHE A 84 1.96 16.29 -14.95
C PHE A 84 1.68 17.49 -14.05
N ASP A 85 2.43 18.60 -14.22
CA ASP A 85 2.27 19.79 -13.39
C ASP A 85 0.89 20.42 -13.54
N ALA A 86 0.38 20.51 -14.77
CA ALA A 86 -0.98 21.01 -15.03
C ALA A 86 -2.05 20.12 -14.37
N LEU A 87 -1.88 18.80 -14.43
CA LEU A 87 -2.80 17.84 -13.81
C LEU A 87 -2.78 17.96 -12.27
N MET A 88 -1.60 18.06 -11.66
CA MET A 88 -1.45 18.23 -10.20
C MET A 88 -2.01 19.57 -9.73
N SER A 89 -1.77 20.65 -10.48
CA SER A 89 -2.32 21.97 -10.17
C SER A 89 -3.87 21.94 -10.22
N GLY A 90 -4.46 21.35 -11.25
CA GLY A 90 -5.92 21.23 -11.37
C GLY A 90 -6.52 20.37 -10.27
N ALA A 91 -5.86 19.24 -9.91
CA ALA A 91 -6.30 18.39 -8.83
C ALA A 91 -6.26 19.11 -7.47
N SER A 92 -5.23 19.91 -7.21
CA SER A 92 -5.12 20.72 -6.00
C SER A 92 -6.23 21.78 -5.90
N GLN A 93 -6.54 22.47 -7.00
CA GLN A 93 -7.64 23.42 -7.06
C GLN A 93 -9.00 22.74 -6.79
N TYR A 94 -9.23 21.60 -7.44
CA TYR A 94 -10.45 20.81 -7.20
C TYR A 94 -10.55 20.35 -5.74
N ALA A 95 -9.48 19.90 -5.13
CA ALA A 95 -9.48 19.47 -3.74
C ALA A 95 -10.02 20.57 -2.78
N GLY A 96 -9.70 21.84 -3.05
CA GLY A 96 -10.22 22.98 -2.32
C GLY A 96 -11.71 23.27 -2.54
N LEU A 97 -12.27 22.80 -3.65
CA LEU A 97 -13.68 23.02 -4.01
C LEU A 97 -14.56 21.77 -3.80
N ARG A 98 -13.97 20.62 -3.58
CA ARG A 98 -14.64 19.31 -3.59
C ARG A 98 -15.84 19.27 -2.63
N THR A 99 -15.73 19.82 -1.44
CA THR A 99 -16.82 19.85 -0.44
C THR A 99 -17.91 20.85 -0.76
N GLN A 100 -17.74 21.71 -1.75
CA GLN A 100 -18.71 22.74 -2.15
C GLN A 100 -19.62 22.26 -3.30
N VAL A 101 -19.34 21.10 -3.87
CA VAL A 101 -20.12 20.48 -4.96
C VAL A 101 -20.87 19.25 -4.47
N ASN A 102 -21.94 18.87 -5.17
CA ASN A 102 -22.73 17.69 -4.83
C ASN A 102 -21.96 16.39 -5.08
N SER A 103 -22.47 15.27 -4.52
CA SER A 103 -21.83 13.93 -4.61
C SER A 103 -21.60 13.47 -6.05
N ASP A 104 -22.56 13.64 -6.93
CA ASP A 104 -22.47 13.19 -8.32
C ASP A 104 -21.35 13.94 -9.07
N THR A 105 -21.20 15.23 -8.80
CA THR A 105 -20.09 16.03 -9.33
C THR A 105 -18.76 15.57 -8.75
N GLN A 106 -18.70 15.28 -7.43
CA GLN A 106 -17.49 14.75 -6.80
C GLN A 106 -17.06 13.44 -7.46
N ASP A 107 -17.97 12.47 -7.60
CA ASP A 107 -17.69 11.16 -8.18
C ASP A 107 -17.22 11.27 -9.62
N THR A 108 -17.86 12.14 -10.40
CA THR A 108 -17.50 12.39 -11.80
C THR A 108 -16.09 12.98 -11.91
N VAL A 109 -15.78 14.02 -11.13
CA VAL A 109 -14.48 14.70 -11.18
C VAL A 109 -13.38 13.82 -10.61
N ASP A 110 -13.64 13.09 -9.52
CA ASP A 110 -12.71 12.11 -8.95
C ASP A 110 -12.35 11.02 -9.99
N ALA A 111 -13.36 10.50 -10.71
CA ALA A 111 -13.14 9.53 -11.79
C ALA A 111 -12.33 10.12 -12.96
N LEU A 112 -12.59 11.37 -13.33
CA LEU A 112 -11.86 12.07 -14.38
C LEU A 112 -10.37 12.26 -14.02
N TYR A 113 -10.06 12.72 -12.81
CA TYR A 113 -8.67 12.87 -12.38
C TYR A 113 -7.96 11.52 -12.31
N ARG A 114 -8.60 10.49 -11.80
CA ARG A 114 -8.06 9.11 -11.78
C ARG A 114 -7.73 8.62 -13.19
N TYR A 115 -8.62 8.81 -14.13
CA TYR A 115 -8.38 8.46 -15.53
C TYR A 115 -7.20 9.23 -16.12
N LYS A 116 -7.13 10.56 -15.93
CA LYS A 116 -6.05 11.40 -16.45
C LYS A 116 -4.69 11.00 -15.89
N VAL A 117 -4.60 10.74 -14.57
CA VAL A 117 -3.37 10.27 -13.92
C VAL A 117 -2.95 8.93 -14.51
N ASN A 118 -3.85 7.96 -14.58
CA ASN A 118 -3.53 6.63 -15.11
C ASN A 118 -3.04 6.69 -16.57
N ARG A 119 -3.65 7.52 -17.38
CA ARG A 119 -3.25 7.71 -18.77
C ARG A 119 -1.86 8.33 -18.87
N LEU A 120 -1.62 9.43 -18.16
CA LEU A 120 -0.31 10.09 -18.17
C LEU A 120 0.80 9.14 -17.69
N CYS A 121 0.56 8.37 -16.63
CA CYS A 121 1.55 7.42 -16.11
C CYS A 121 1.82 6.29 -17.12
N ALA A 122 0.84 5.86 -17.88
CA ALA A 122 1.06 4.89 -18.97
C ALA A 122 1.91 5.49 -20.12
N GLU A 123 1.68 6.76 -20.47
CA GLU A 123 2.46 7.48 -21.48
C GLU A 123 3.93 7.66 -21.03
N VAL A 124 4.16 8.03 -19.75
CA VAL A 124 5.50 8.15 -19.16
C VAL A 124 6.23 6.80 -19.16
N ASN A 125 5.57 5.74 -18.71
CA ASN A 125 6.16 4.38 -18.69
C ASN A 125 6.55 3.93 -20.09
N GLN A 126 5.69 4.13 -21.08
CA GLN A 126 5.99 3.81 -22.48
C GLN A 126 7.19 4.60 -23.00
N ALA A 127 7.29 5.91 -22.69
CA ALA A 127 8.39 6.74 -23.10
C ALA A 127 9.74 6.29 -22.48
N VAL A 128 9.73 5.88 -21.21
CA VAL A 128 10.90 5.30 -20.52
C VAL A 128 11.33 3.99 -21.21
N LEU A 129 10.40 3.08 -21.45
CA LEU A 129 10.68 1.79 -22.09
C LEU A 129 11.24 1.98 -23.50
N ALA A 130 10.63 2.84 -24.30
CA ALA A 130 11.10 3.15 -25.66
C ALA A 130 12.49 3.78 -25.66
N GLY A 131 12.75 4.72 -24.75
CA GLY A 131 14.06 5.37 -24.65
C GLY A 131 15.17 4.43 -24.18
N LEU A 132 14.89 3.50 -23.27
CA LEU A 132 15.83 2.49 -22.83
C LEU A 132 16.09 1.44 -23.92
N ALA A 133 15.07 1.00 -24.66
CA ALA A 133 15.22 0.09 -25.79
C ALA A 133 16.11 0.69 -26.88
N ALA A 134 15.86 1.94 -27.28
CA ALA A 134 16.69 2.64 -28.26
C ALA A 134 18.17 2.75 -27.84
N ARG A 135 18.46 2.91 -26.55
CA ARG A 135 19.85 2.89 -26.03
C ARG A 135 20.48 1.51 -26.08
N GLY A 136 19.72 0.45 -25.75
CA GLY A 136 20.19 -0.93 -25.83
C GLY A 136 20.55 -1.37 -27.25
N GLU A 137 19.83 -0.89 -28.26
CA GLU A 137 20.12 -1.18 -29.67
C GLU A 137 21.40 -0.51 -30.19
N GLN A 138 21.87 0.56 -29.55
CA GLN A 138 23.09 1.29 -29.92
C GLN A 138 24.38 0.60 -29.39
N VAL A 139 24.27 -0.34 -28.46
CA VAL A 139 25.36 -1.10 -27.90
C VAL A 139 25.57 -2.36 -28.76
N LYS A 140 26.31 -2.24 -29.87
CA LYS A 140 26.77 -3.36 -30.70
C LYS A 140 28.29 -3.50 -30.62
#